data_cb366486bff70b402dd8ffccaa947d5f
#
_entry.id   cb366486bff70b402dd8ffccaa947d5f
#
_cell.length_a   1.000
_cell.length_b   1.000
_cell.length_c   1.000
_cell.angle_alpha   90.00
_cell.angle_beta   90.00
_cell.angle_gamma   90.00
#
_symmetry.space_group_name_H-M   'P 1'
#
loop_
_entity.id
_entity.type
_entity.pdbx_description
1 polymer ?
#
loop_
_entity_poly.entity_id
_entity_poly.type
_entity_poly.pdbx_seq_one_letter_code
_entity_poly.pdbx_strand_id
1 'polypeptide(L)'
;MRRLDSPAACKALFRASIEPYGFDTFACGEVDLADRDRAVFYIIDWPDAWTRFYVGSGMIDRDPLVDGLATRREPFTWSDLRADRTMARVGRVAIDAAAAAGWVEGLVVPLPTIGTRAGLVSLAGHREIHEPELRDYLCLIAVCLHTHVRTLVSRHGFALPPMGLTEREIASLRLVARGQSDAAIAKALGVAVSTAHEFVEKAKRRLKAKTRAELVATAASFGIIDI
;
A
#
# COMPACT_ATOMS: atom_id res chain seq x y z
N MET A 1 5.88 21.78 15.29
CA MET A 1 4.83 21.02 14.57
C MET A 1 5.47 20.42 13.32
N ARG A 2 5.64 19.09 13.23
CA ARG A 2 6.13 18.45 11.99
C ARG A 2 5.08 18.68 10.91
N ARG A 3 5.47 19.27 9.79
CA ARG A 3 4.59 19.41 8.63
C ARG A 3 4.36 18.03 8.03
N LEU A 4 3.12 17.70 7.73
CA LEU A 4 2.77 16.48 6.98
C LEU A 4 2.96 16.74 5.48
N ASP A 5 4.20 16.92 5.06
CA ASP A 5 4.59 17.34 3.71
C ASP A 5 5.12 16.19 2.84
N SER A 6 5.09 14.97 3.38
CA SER A 6 5.48 13.77 2.66
C SER A 6 4.58 12.57 2.99
N PRO A 7 4.38 11.63 2.06
CA PRO A 7 3.69 10.36 2.34
C PRO A 7 4.31 9.57 3.51
N ALA A 8 5.63 9.64 3.69
CA ALA A 8 6.32 8.99 4.80
C ALA A 8 5.93 9.59 6.16
N ALA A 9 5.82 10.92 6.26
CA ALA A 9 5.36 11.59 7.47
C ALA A 9 3.88 11.25 7.78
N CYS A 10 3.04 11.19 6.73
CA CYS A 10 1.64 10.77 6.86
C CYS A 10 1.53 9.31 7.32
N LYS A 11 2.34 8.41 6.74
CA LYS A 11 2.43 7.00 7.14
C LYS A 11 2.76 6.85 8.62
N ALA A 12 3.82 7.53 9.10
CA ALA A 12 4.25 7.46 10.48
C ALA A 12 3.19 7.98 11.46
N LEU A 13 2.54 9.11 11.12
CA LEU A 13 1.47 9.65 11.96
C LEU A 13 0.26 8.73 12.01
N PHE A 14 -0.18 8.21 10.86
CA PHE A 14 -1.36 7.35 10.80
C PHE A 14 -1.12 6.04 11.55
N ARG A 15 0.05 5.40 11.39
CA ARG A 15 0.43 4.23 12.18
C ARG A 15 0.35 4.51 13.69
N ALA A 16 0.95 5.59 14.16
CA ALA A 16 0.90 5.97 15.58
C ALA A 16 -0.52 6.25 16.08
N SER A 17 -1.44 6.63 15.17
CA SER A 17 -2.85 6.89 15.51
C SER A 17 -3.71 5.62 15.59
N ILE A 18 -3.33 4.52 14.92
CA ILE A 18 -4.10 3.27 14.91
C ILE A 18 -3.52 2.19 15.84
N GLU A 19 -2.20 2.23 16.08
CA GLU A 19 -1.50 1.23 16.91
C GLU A 19 -2.05 1.09 18.34
N PRO A 20 -2.42 2.17 19.05
CA PRO A 20 -3.03 2.06 20.39
C PRO A 20 -4.35 1.29 20.41
N TYR A 21 -4.99 1.14 19.26
CA TYR A 21 -6.26 0.44 19.10
C TYR A 21 -6.09 -0.98 18.54
N GLY A 22 -4.84 -1.47 18.46
CA GLY A 22 -4.53 -2.82 18.02
C GLY A 22 -4.50 -3.01 16.51
N PHE A 23 -4.36 -1.92 15.74
CA PHE A 23 -4.16 -1.96 14.28
C PHE A 23 -2.74 -1.54 13.94
N ASP A 24 -2.05 -2.32 13.14
CA ASP A 24 -0.62 -2.12 12.87
C ASP A 24 -0.26 -2.12 11.38
N THR A 25 -1.23 -2.41 10.52
CA THR A 25 -1.02 -2.41 9.07
C THR A 25 -2.12 -1.64 8.36
N PHE A 26 -1.77 -1.01 7.23
CA PHE A 26 -2.75 -0.33 6.40
C PHE A 26 -2.26 -0.13 4.96
N ALA A 27 -3.21 0.13 4.07
CA ALA A 27 -2.97 0.61 2.73
C ALA A 27 -3.91 1.79 2.43
N CYS A 28 -3.41 2.77 1.71
CA CYS A 28 -4.16 3.95 1.27
C CYS A 28 -3.92 4.16 -0.22
N GLY A 29 -4.99 4.24 -1.02
CA GLY A 29 -4.84 4.34 -2.46
C GLY A 29 -6.14 4.45 -3.22
N GLU A 30 -6.06 4.16 -4.51
CA GLU A 30 -7.18 4.09 -5.45
C GLU A 30 -7.08 2.81 -6.27
N VAL A 31 -8.20 2.14 -6.46
CA VAL A 31 -8.32 0.97 -7.34
C VAL A 31 -9.19 1.34 -8.54
N ASP A 32 -8.73 1.04 -9.73
CA ASP A 32 -9.56 1.12 -10.92
C ASP A 32 -10.44 -0.14 -10.99
N LEU A 33 -11.76 0.05 -10.79
CA LEU A 33 -12.70 -1.06 -10.74
C LEU A 33 -12.90 -1.75 -12.10
N ALA A 34 -12.49 -1.09 -13.21
CA ALA A 34 -12.53 -1.67 -14.54
C ALA A 34 -11.24 -2.41 -14.91
N ASP A 35 -10.10 -2.04 -14.28
CA ASP A 35 -8.78 -2.61 -14.56
C ASP A 35 -7.93 -2.55 -13.28
N ARG A 36 -7.91 -3.64 -12.52
CA ARG A 36 -7.24 -3.70 -11.20
C ARG A 36 -5.71 -3.61 -11.29
N ASP A 37 -5.12 -3.93 -12.43
CA ASP A 37 -3.69 -3.72 -12.68
C ASP A 37 -3.30 -2.23 -12.64
N ARG A 38 -4.29 -1.35 -12.76
CA ARG A 38 -4.13 0.11 -12.65
C ARG A 38 -4.37 0.65 -11.24
N ALA A 39 -4.41 -0.22 -10.22
CA ALA A 39 -4.46 0.19 -8.84
C ALA A 39 -3.22 1.02 -8.48
N VAL A 40 -3.45 2.06 -7.70
CA VAL A 40 -2.40 2.99 -7.28
C VAL A 40 -2.48 3.15 -5.77
N PHE A 41 -1.44 2.73 -5.08
CA PHE A 41 -1.35 2.90 -3.63
C PHE A 41 -0.41 4.05 -3.30
N TYR A 42 -0.92 5.04 -2.60
CA TYR A 42 -0.20 6.20 -2.09
C TYR A 42 0.73 5.82 -0.94
N ILE A 43 0.23 4.94 -0.07
CA ILE A 43 0.96 4.39 1.07
C ILE A 43 0.59 2.92 1.21
N ILE A 44 1.60 2.08 1.41
CA ILE A 44 1.48 0.71 1.88
C ILE A 44 2.33 0.59 3.15
N ASP A 45 1.72 0.10 4.21
CA ASP A 45 2.37 -0.19 5.47
C ASP A 45 2.08 -1.65 5.87
N TRP A 46 2.52 -2.56 5.01
CA TRP A 46 2.38 -3.99 5.17
C TRP A 46 3.73 -4.63 5.50
N PRO A 47 3.76 -5.73 6.25
CA PRO A 47 4.95 -6.57 6.36
C PRO A 47 5.44 -7.03 4.99
N ASP A 48 6.77 -7.09 4.81
CA ASP A 48 7.38 -7.50 3.53
C ASP A 48 6.88 -8.88 3.06
N ALA A 49 6.69 -9.82 3.98
CA ALA A 49 6.18 -11.16 3.66
C ALA A 49 4.76 -11.11 3.08
N TRP A 50 3.89 -10.28 3.65
CA TRP A 50 2.53 -10.09 3.16
C TRP A 50 2.52 -9.40 1.80
N THR A 51 3.31 -8.34 1.64
CA THR A 51 3.42 -7.63 0.36
C THR A 51 3.85 -8.57 -0.77
N ARG A 52 4.87 -9.42 -0.52
CA ARG A 52 5.31 -10.45 -1.50
C ARG A 52 4.20 -11.43 -1.86
N PHE A 53 3.53 -11.95 -0.85
CA PHE A 53 2.42 -12.89 -1.05
C PHE A 53 1.29 -12.25 -1.86
N TYR A 54 0.83 -11.08 -1.44
CA TYR A 54 -0.31 -10.40 -2.05
C TYR A 54 -0.05 -10.04 -3.53
N VAL A 55 1.12 -9.46 -3.81
CA VAL A 55 1.53 -9.09 -5.17
C VAL A 55 1.86 -10.34 -6.00
N GLY A 56 2.64 -11.27 -5.45
CA GLY A 56 3.12 -12.44 -6.19
C GLY A 56 2.01 -13.43 -6.55
N SER A 57 0.91 -13.46 -5.79
CA SER A 57 -0.25 -14.33 -6.06
C SER A 57 -1.32 -13.68 -6.92
N GLY A 58 -1.18 -12.39 -7.32
CA GLY A 58 -2.23 -11.64 -8.00
C GLY A 58 -3.50 -11.52 -7.15
N MET A 59 -3.34 -11.39 -5.82
CA MET A 59 -4.47 -11.41 -4.89
C MET A 59 -5.47 -10.28 -5.15
N ILE A 60 -5.02 -9.15 -5.67
CA ILE A 60 -5.85 -7.97 -5.95
C ILE A 60 -7.05 -8.30 -6.87
N ASP A 61 -6.88 -9.26 -7.79
CA ASP A 61 -7.93 -9.66 -8.74
C ASP A 61 -9.06 -10.45 -8.06
N ARG A 62 -8.78 -10.99 -6.87
CA ARG A 62 -9.66 -11.89 -6.13
C ARG A 62 -9.95 -11.37 -4.71
N ASP A 63 -9.52 -10.15 -4.41
CA ASP A 63 -9.67 -9.57 -3.08
C ASP A 63 -11.12 -9.09 -2.87
N PRO A 64 -11.85 -9.66 -1.89
CA PRO A 64 -13.22 -9.28 -1.59
C PRO A 64 -13.32 -7.84 -1.07
N LEU A 65 -12.23 -7.27 -0.57
CA LEU A 65 -12.18 -5.87 -0.16
C LEU A 65 -12.35 -4.97 -1.39
N VAL A 66 -11.73 -5.33 -2.52
CA VAL A 66 -11.88 -4.62 -3.80
C VAL A 66 -13.27 -4.82 -4.38
N ASP A 67 -13.84 -6.03 -4.31
CA ASP A 67 -15.23 -6.30 -4.71
C ASP A 67 -16.21 -5.46 -3.88
N GLY A 68 -15.94 -5.34 -2.58
CA GLY A 68 -16.70 -4.51 -1.67
C GLY A 68 -16.74 -3.03 -2.07
N LEU A 69 -15.66 -2.48 -2.61
CA LEU A 69 -15.61 -1.09 -3.08
C LEU A 69 -16.55 -0.82 -4.26
N ALA A 70 -16.84 -1.82 -5.07
CA ALA A 70 -17.77 -1.68 -6.19
C ALA A 70 -19.23 -1.56 -5.75
N THR A 71 -19.57 -2.16 -4.61
CA THR A 71 -20.96 -2.35 -4.15
C THR A 71 -21.31 -1.58 -2.87
N ARG A 72 -20.32 -1.32 -2.01
CA ARG A 72 -20.50 -0.69 -0.70
C ARG A 72 -20.04 0.77 -0.73
N ARG A 73 -20.80 1.65 -0.12
CA ARG A 73 -20.49 3.09 0.03
C ARG A 73 -20.07 3.43 1.45
N GLU A 74 -20.43 2.58 2.40
CA GLU A 74 -20.12 2.74 3.83
C GLU A 74 -18.93 1.88 4.23
N PRO A 75 -18.21 2.26 5.29
CA PRO A 75 -17.14 1.45 5.84
C PRO A 75 -17.62 0.05 6.20
N PHE A 76 -16.82 -0.97 5.92
CA PHE A 76 -17.12 -2.35 6.21
C PHE A 76 -15.91 -3.11 6.73
N THR A 77 -16.18 -4.13 7.53
CA THR A 77 -15.15 -4.98 8.15
C THR A 77 -15.01 -6.32 7.43
N TRP A 78 -13.97 -7.07 7.77
CA TRP A 78 -13.86 -8.46 7.33
C TRP A 78 -14.98 -9.33 7.91
N SER A 79 -15.44 -9.03 9.12
CA SER A 79 -16.58 -9.71 9.73
C SER A 79 -17.87 -9.46 8.95
N ASP A 80 -18.09 -8.23 8.47
CA ASP A 80 -19.20 -7.91 7.56
C ASP A 80 -19.15 -8.72 6.26
N LEU A 81 -17.94 -8.91 5.71
CA LEU A 81 -17.75 -9.72 4.50
C LEU A 81 -17.93 -11.22 4.77
N ARG A 82 -17.46 -11.72 5.92
CA ARG A 82 -17.67 -13.14 6.29
C ARG A 82 -19.13 -13.48 6.49
N ALA A 83 -19.93 -12.53 6.99
CA ALA A 83 -21.37 -12.67 7.16
C ALA A 83 -22.14 -12.60 5.85
N ASP A 84 -21.56 -12.03 4.81
CA ASP A 84 -22.20 -11.89 3.49
C ASP A 84 -22.23 -13.24 2.77
N ARG A 85 -23.45 -13.79 2.62
CA ARG A 85 -23.68 -15.08 1.96
C ARG A 85 -23.42 -15.05 0.45
N THR A 86 -23.35 -13.85 -0.14
CA THR A 86 -23.09 -13.68 -1.58
C THR A 86 -21.60 -13.65 -1.89
N MET A 87 -20.73 -13.55 -0.86
CA MET A 87 -19.30 -13.56 -1.04
C MET A 87 -18.82 -14.88 -1.66
N ALA A 88 -18.17 -14.78 -2.81
CA ALA A 88 -17.61 -15.95 -3.50
C ALA A 88 -16.58 -16.66 -2.63
N ARG A 89 -16.49 -18.00 -2.77
CA ARG A 89 -15.49 -18.82 -2.06
C ARG A 89 -14.06 -18.32 -2.28
N VAL A 90 -13.78 -17.78 -3.46
CA VAL A 90 -12.48 -17.20 -3.83
C VAL A 90 -12.14 -15.97 -2.97
N GLY A 91 -13.13 -15.14 -2.61
CA GLY A 91 -12.91 -13.98 -1.74
C GLY A 91 -12.51 -14.36 -0.32
N ARG A 92 -12.93 -15.50 0.18
CA ARG A 92 -12.53 -15.99 1.52
C ARG A 92 -11.04 -16.27 1.62
N VAL A 93 -10.41 -16.65 0.50
CA VAL A 93 -8.97 -16.97 0.48
C VAL A 93 -8.10 -15.81 0.93
N ALA A 94 -8.45 -14.58 0.55
CA ALA A 94 -7.69 -13.39 0.97
C ALA A 94 -7.83 -13.11 2.48
N ILE A 95 -9.06 -13.22 3.01
CA ILE A 95 -9.33 -13.03 4.45
C ILE A 95 -8.70 -14.16 5.28
N ASP A 96 -8.79 -15.41 4.80
CA ASP A 96 -8.19 -16.56 5.48
C ASP A 96 -6.66 -16.48 5.47
N ALA A 97 -6.07 -16.03 4.38
CA ALA A 97 -4.63 -15.79 4.29
C ALA A 97 -4.17 -14.67 5.24
N ALA A 98 -4.96 -13.60 5.37
CA ALA A 98 -4.69 -12.54 6.31
C ALA A 98 -4.80 -13.02 7.77
N ALA A 99 -5.79 -13.87 8.07
CA ALA A 99 -5.92 -14.51 9.36
C ALA A 99 -4.74 -15.43 9.68
N ALA A 100 -4.26 -16.20 8.69
CA ALA A 100 -3.05 -17.01 8.83
C ALA A 100 -1.77 -16.19 9.04
N ALA A 101 -1.75 -14.93 8.57
CA ALA A 101 -0.68 -13.97 8.84
C ALA A 101 -0.78 -13.31 10.24
N GLY A 102 -1.84 -13.61 11.00
CA GLY A 102 -2.02 -13.18 12.38
C GLY A 102 -3.02 -12.03 12.60
N TRP A 103 -3.64 -11.51 11.55
CA TRP A 103 -4.65 -10.45 11.72
C TRP A 103 -6.03 -11.04 12.01
N VAL A 104 -6.71 -10.44 12.98
CA VAL A 104 -8.05 -10.88 13.44
C VAL A 104 -9.14 -10.18 12.65
N GLU A 105 -9.00 -8.88 12.46
CA GLU A 105 -10.00 -8.04 11.81
C GLU A 105 -9.36 -6.98 10.90
N GLY A 106 -10.12 -6.55 9.90
CA GLY A 106 -9.79 -5.41 9.07
C GLY A 106 -10.98 -4.50 8.85
N LEU A 107 -10.70 -3.22 8.66
CA LEU A 107 -11.67 -2.20 8.30
C LEU A 107 -11.31 -1.61 6.94
N VAL A 108 -12.27 -1.55 6.04
CA VAL A 108 -12.17 -0.85 4.77
C VAL A 108 -13.04 0.39 4.81
N VAL A 109 -12.43 1.52 4.51
CA VAL A 109 -13.13 2.81 4.38
C VAL A 109 -13.15 3.17 2.89
N PRO A 110 -14.30 2.97 2.22
CA PRO A 110 -14.49 3.42 0.85
C PRO A 110 -14.47 4.95 0.78
N LEU A 111 -13.88 5.48 -0.28
CA LEU A 111 -13.79 6.92 -0.51
C LEU A 111 -14.42 7.25 -1.88
N PRO A 112 -14.78 8.51 -2.12
CA PRO A 112 -15.50 8.87 -3.33
C PRO A 112 -14.83 8.37 -4.61
N THR A 113 -15.64 7.72 -5.46
CA THR A 113 -15.22 7.22 -6.77
C THR A 113 -15.19 8.36 -7.78
N ILE A 114 -14.12 8.44 -8.58
CA ILE A 114 -13.97 9.39 -9.69
C ILE A 114 -13.81 8.57 -10.97
N GLY A 115 -14.81 8.59 -11.83
CA GLY A 115 -14.85 7.71 -12.99
C GLY A 115 -14.91 6.25 -12.55
N THR A 116 -13.94 5.43 -12.98
CA THR A 116 -13.79 4.02 -12.58
C THR A 116 -12.94 3.84 -11.32
N ARG A 117 -12.32 4.90 -10.78
CA ARG A 117 -11.40 4.82 -9.65
C ARG A 117 -12.10 5.03 -8.32
N ALA A 118 -12.09 4.02 -7.50
CA ALA A 118 -12.56 4.04 -6.12
C ALA A 118 -11.39 4.27 -5.17
N GLY A 119 -11.47 5.29 -4.33
CA GLY A 119 -10.51 5.49 -3.26
C GLY A 119 -10.76 4.53 -2.10
N LEU A 120 -9.70 4.16 -1.39
CA LEU A 120 -9.80 3.37 -0.18
C LEU A 120 -8.69 3.66 0.82
N VAL A 121 -9.03 3.45 2.09
CA VAL A 121 -8.07 3.11 3.13
C VAL A 121 -8.51 1.78 3.72
N SER A 122 -7.63 0.80 3.74
CA SER A 122 -7.83 -0.46 4.46
C SER A 122 -6.83 -0.57 5.59
N LEU A 123 -7.26 -1.01 6.75
CA LEU A 123 -6.40 -1.29 7.89
C LEU A 123 -6.71 -2.67 8.44
N ALA A 124 -5.71 -3.32 9.04
CA ALA A 124 -5.85 -4.61 9.68
C ALA A 124 -5.12 -4.62 11.01
N GLY A 125 -5.61 -5.46 11.93
CA GLY A 125 -5.10 -5.54 13.28
C GLY A 125 -5.49 -6.82 14.00
N HIS A 126 -5.18 -6.83 15.30
CA HIS A 126 -5.23 -8.03 16.14
C HIS A 126 -6.44 -8.07 17.07
N ARG A 127 -7.44 -7.22 16.84
CA ARG A 127 -8.69 -7.20 17.60
C ARG A 127 -9.90 -6.90 16.71
N GLU A 128 -11.07 -7.36 17.13
CA GLU A 128 -12.34 -6.99 16.51
C GLU A 128 -12.75 -5.57 16.86
N ILE A 129 -13.58 -4.97 16.03
CA ILE A 129 -14.12 -3.61 16.21
C ILE A 129 -15.58 -3.76 16.69
N HIS A 130 -15.79 -3.64 17.98
CA HIS A 130 -17.14 -3.72 18.58
C HIS A 130 -17.70 -2.35 18.93
N GLU A 131 -16.82 -1.38 19.22
CA GLU A 131 -17.21 -0.04 19.67
C GLU A 131 -17.48 0.86 18.44
N PRO A 132 -18.72 1.39 18.31
CA PRO A 132 -19.05 2.31 17.22
C PRO A 132 -18.15 3.55 17.19
N GLU A 133 -17.81 4.09 18.34
CA GLU A 133 -16.97 5.28 18.49
C GLU A 133 -15.55 5.03 17.94
N LEU A 134 -15.00 3.85 18.16
CA LEU A 134 -13.71 3.46 17.59
C LEU A 134 -13.80 3.34 16.07
N ARG A 135 -14.86 2.71 15.55
CA ARG A 135 -15.09 2.61 14.12
C ARG A 135 -15.18 3.99 13.48
N ASP A 136 -15.94 4.90 14.07
CA ASP A 136 -16.10 6.28 13.58
C ASP A 136 -14.77 7.03 13.60
N TYR A 137 -14.00 6.91 14.70
CA TYR A 137 -12.67 7.48 14.80
C TYR A 137 -11.74 6.99 13.69
N LEU A 138 -11.65 5.67 13.48
CA LEU A 138 -10.80 5.07 12.45
C LEU A 138 -11.22 5.53 11.05
N CYS A 139 -12.53 5.66 10.80
CA CYS A 139 -13.05 6.18 9.54
C CYS A 139 -12.65 7.64 9.32
N LEU A 140 -12.80 8.50 10.32
CA LEU A 140 -12.43 9.92 10.21
C LEU A 140 -10.96 10.11 9.90
N ILE A 141 -10.06 9.43 10.62
CA ILE A 141 -8.62 9.56 10.37
C ILE A 141 -8.22 8.96 9.01
N ALA A 142 -8.90 7.90 8.54
CA ALA A 142 -8.68 7.30 7.23
C ALA A 142 -9.06 8.27 6.10
N VAL A 143 -10.21 8.94 6.19
CA VAL A 143 -10.63 9.99 5.25
C VAL A 143 -9.63 11.14 5.22
N CYS A 144 -9.18 11.60 6.39
CA CYS A 144 -8.15 12.64 6.51
C CYS A 144 -6.84 12.21 5.85
N LEU A 145 -6.37 10.98 6.11
CA LEU A 145 -5.15 10.44 5.50
C LEU A 145 -5.24 10.47 3.98
N HIS A 146 -6.26 9.84 3.41
CA HIS A 146 -6.41 9.72 1.97
C HIS A 146 -6.48 11.09 1.29
N THR A 147 -7.34 11.99 1.81
CA THR A 147 -7.53 13.34 1.25
C THR A 147 -6.22 14.13 1.26
N HIS A 148 -5.48 14.04 2.37
CA HIS A 148 -4.21 14.76 2.51
C HIS A 148 -3.14 14.20 1.59
N VAL A 149 -2.93 12.89 1.58
CA VAL A 149 -1.89 12.23 0.76
C VAL A 149 -2.20 12.40 -0.72
N ARG A 150 -3.45 12.26 -1.13
CA ARG A 150 -3.88 12.51 -2.51
C ARG A 150 -3.56 13.95 -2.96
N THR A 151 -3.79 14.92 -2.07
CA THR A 151 -3.46 16.34 -2.33
C THR A 151 -1.95 16.53 -2.47
N LEU A 152 -1.14 15.91 -1.60
CA LEU A 152 0.32 15.96 -1.70
C LEU A 152 0.81 15.39 -3.03
N VAL A 153 0.32 14.22 -3.40
CA VAL A 153 0.68 13.56 -4.67
C VAL A 153 0.30 14.43 -5.86
N SER A 154 -0.90 15.01 -5.87
CA SER A 154 -1.37 15.87 -6.97
C SER A 154 -0.56 17.15 -7.09
N ARG A 155 -0.18 17.77 -5.96
CA ARG A 155 0.57 19.05 -5.94
C ARG A 155 2.03 18.90 -6.35
N HIS A 156 2.65 17.81 -5.95
CA HIS A 156 4.09 17.61 -6.14
C HIS A 156 4.42 16.79 -7.38
N GLY A 157 3.42 16.34 -8.14
CA GLY A 157 3.61 15.50 -9.33
C GLY A 157 4.29 14.17 -8.99
N PHE A 158 4.19 13.69 -7.74
CA PHE A 158 4.75 12.43 -7.34
C PHE A 158 4.19 11.33 -8.24
N ALA A 159 5.07 10.65 -8.94
CA ALA A 159 4.71 9.41 -9.59
C ALA A 159 4.37 8.42 -8.47
N LEU A 160 3.11 7.96 -8.48
CA LEU A 160 2.65 6.96 -7.51
C LEU A 160 3.40 5.67 -7.77
N PRO A 161 3.97 5.00 -6.74
CA PRO A 161 4.58 3.72 -6.97
C PRO A 161 3.51 2.76 -7.48
N PRO A 162 3.72 2.14 -8.63
CA PRO A 162 2.90 1.00 -9.00
C PRO A 162 3.07 -0.06 -7.92
N MET A 163 1.99 -0.72 -7.51
CA MET A 163 2.12 -1.95 -6.73
C MET A 163 3.06 -2.88 -7.50
N GLY A 164 4.12 -3.34 -6.84
CA GLY A 164 4.94 -4.38 -7.43
C GLY A 164 6.39 -4.07 -7.73
N LEU A 165 7.04 -3.15 -6.99
CA LEU A 165 8.50 -3.24 -6.90
C LEU A 165 8.85 -4.60 -6.28
N THR A 166 9.63 -5.41 -7.01
CA THR A 166 10.13 -6.68 -6.49
C THR A 166 11.15 -6.45 -5.39
N GLU A 167 11.39 -7.46 -4.54
CA GLU A 167 12.44 -7.38 -3.51
C GLU A 167 13.81 -7.00 -4.08
N ARG A 168 14.15 -7.54 -5.25
CA ARG A 168 15.41 -7.24 -5.92
C ARG A 168 15.49 -5.78 -6.38
N GLU A 169 14.39 -5.21 -6.82
CA GLU A 169 14.29 -3.79 -7.16
C GLU A 169 14.38 -2.90 -5.91
N ILE A 170 13.70 -3.26 -4.82
CA ILE A 170 13.78 -2.54 -3.53
C ILE A 170 15.19 -2.65 -2.93
N ALA A 171 15.80 -3.84 -2.96
CA ALA A 171 17.17 -4.02 -2.49
C ALA A 171 18.16 -3.20 -3.32
N SER A 172 17.98 -3.15 -4.64
CA SER A 172 18.79 -2.30 -5.52
C SER A 172 18.58 -0.82 -5.21
N LEU A 173 17.35 -0.39 -4.97
CA LEU A 173 17.01 0.98 -4.56
C LEU A 173 17.72 1.40 -3.27
N ARG A 174 17.73 0.55 -2.25
CA ARG A 174 18.46 0.80 -0.99
C ARG A 174 19.96 1.00 -1.20
N LEU A 175 20.54 0.25 -2.13
CA LEU A 175 21.95 0.38 -2.49
C LEU A 175 22.21 1.64 -3.36
N VAL A 176 21.30 1.98 -4.25
CA VAL A 176 21.34 3.25 -5.00
C VAL A 176 21.29 4.45 -4.05
N ALA A 177 20.42 4.41 -3.03
CA ALA A 177 20.34 5.46 -2.01
C ALA A 177 21.64 5.65 -1.25
N ARG A 178 22.43 4.59 -1.09
CA ARG A 178 23.79 4.63 -0.51
C ARG A 178 24.89 5.03 -1.50
N GLY A 179 24.52 5.49 -2.69
CA GLY A 179 25.47 5.92 -3.72
C GLY A 179 26.21 4.80 -4.44
N GLN A 180 25.76 3.55 -4.32
CA GLN A 180 26.44 2.39 -4.92
C GLN A 180 26.29 2.39 -6.45
N SER A 181 27.37 2.04 -7.17
CA SER A 181 27.34 1.80 -8.62
C SER A 181 26.66 0.46 -8.96
N ASP A 182 26.26 0.27 -10.22
CA ASP A 182 25.67 -1.00 -10.68
C ASP A 182 26.59 -2.20 -10.43
N ALA A 183 27.92 -2.02 -10.55
CA ALA A 183 28.90 -3.05 -10.22
C ALA A 183 28.91 -3.41 -8.73
N ALA A 184 28.80 -2.40 -7.85
CA ALA A 184 28.72 -2.63 -6.41
C ALA A 184 27.39 -3.28 -6.02
N ILE A 185 26.28 -2.87 -6.63
CA ILE A 185 24.96 -3.48 -6.46
C ILE A 185 24.98 -4.94 -6.89
N ALA A 186 25.55 -5.24 -8.06
CA ALA A 186 25.70 -6.59 -8.59
C ALA A 186 26.46 -7.50 -7.61
N LYS A 187 27.58 -7.02 -7.07
CA LYS A 187 28.37 -7.72 -6.05
C LYS A 187 27.56 -7.97 -4.78
N ALA A 188 26.84 -6.96 -4.29
CA ALA A 188 26.05 -7.05 -3.06
C ALA A 188 24.85 -8.01 -3.18
N LEU A 189 24.23 -8.09 -4.37
CA LEU A 189 23.06 -8.93 -4.63
C LEU A 189 23.40 -10.31 -5.22
N GLY A 190 24.68 -10.58 -5.53
CA GLY A 190 25.12 -11.85 -6.11
C GLY A 190 24.59 -12.07 -7.54
N VAL A 191 24.54 -11.01 -8.35
CA VAL A 191 24.01 -11.06 -9.74
C VAL A 191 25.00 -10.45 -10.73
N ALA A 192 24.75 -10.61 -12.03
CA ALA A 192 25.53 -9.93 -13.06
C ALA A 192 25.29 -8.41 -13.04
N VAL A 193 26.28 -7.62 -13.48
CA VAL A 193 26.17 -6.14 -13.54
C VAL A 193 25.00 -5.70 -14.41
N SER A 194 24.77 -6.38 -15.54
CA SER A 194 23.62 -6.13 -16.42
C SER A 194 22.28 -6.36 -15.72
N THR A 195 22.20 -7.39 -14.87
CA THR A 195 21.00 -7.69 -14.08
C THR A 195 20.75 -6.63 -12.99
N ALA A 196 21.80 -6.18 -12.31
CA ALA A 196 21.69 -5.09 -11.34
C ALA A 196 21.24 -3.79 -12.00
N HIS A 197 21.82 -3.46 -13.16
CA HIS A 197 21.38 -2.33 -13.99
C HIS A 197 19.90 -2.46 -14.36
N GLU A 198 19.47 -3.64 -14.80
CA GLU A 198 18.06 -3.89 -15.16
C GLU A 198 17.10 -3.68 -13.97
N PHE A 199 17.46 -4.10 -12.75
CA PHE A 199 16.65 -3.85 -11.56
C PHE A 199 16.50 -2.34 -11.30
N VAL A 200 17.58 -1.58 -11.41
CA VAL A 200 17.55 -0.12 -11.25
C VAL A 200 16.69 0.54 -12.33
N GLU A 201 16.83 0.14 -13.58
CA GLU A 201 16.06 0.71 -14.69
C GLU A 201 14.56 0.31 -14.61
N LYS A 202 14.24 -0.91 -14.17
CA LYS A 202 12.86 -1.32 -13.89
C LYS A 202 12.26 -0.47 -12.75
N ALA A 203 13.00 -0.26 -11.67
CA ALA A 203 12.58 0.61 -10.59
C ALA A 203 12.36 2.06 -11.06
N LYS A 204 13.27 2.61 -11.88
CA LYS A 204 13.12 3.94 -12.48
C LYS A 204 11.85 4.05 -13.32
N ARG A 205 11.60 3.08 -14.19
CA ARG A 205 10.37 3.07 -15.04
C ARG A 205 9.11 3.01 -14.18
N ARG A 206 9.09 2.16 -13.15
CA ARG A 206 7.93 2.00 -12.26
C ARG A 206 7.67 3.23 -11.41
N LEU A 207 8.71 3.88 -10.91
CA LEU A 207 8.62 5.14 -10.14
C LEU A 207 8.59 6.38 -11.04
N LYS A 208 8.59 6.20 -12.37
CA LYS A 208 8.63 7.28 -13.38
C LYS A 208 9.76 8.28 -13.14
N ALA A 209 10.87 7.82 -12.60
CA ALA A 209 12.06 8.62 -12.33
C ALA A 209 12.98 8.64 -13.57
N LYS A 210 13.52 9.81 -13.91
CA LYS A 210 14.43 9.97 -15.05
C LYS A 210 15.90 9.73 -14.66
N THR A 211 16.25 10.06 -13.41
CA THR A 211 17.62 9.96 -12.90
C THR A 211 17.67 9.07 -11.66
N ARG A 212 18.88 8.60 -11.29
CA ARG A 212 19.09 7.85 -10.03
C ARG A 212 18.77 8.70 -8.79
N ALA A 213 19.09 10.00 -8.83
CA ALA A 213 18.77 10.92 -7.74
C ALA A 213 17.26 11.10 -7.58
N GLU A 214 16.54 11.28 -8.68
CA GLU A 214 15.08 11.36 -8.70
C GLU A 214 14.45 10.04 -8.22
N LEU A 215 15.01 8.90 -8.62
CA LEU A 215 14.59 7.58 -8.16
C LEU A 215 14.66 7.45 -6.64
N VAL A 216 15.80 7.87 -6.05
CA VAL A 216 15.99 7.85 -4.58
C VAL A 216 15.04 8.81 -3.88
N ALA A 217 14.93 10.04 -4.37
CA ALA A 217 14.03 11.05 -3.80
C ALA A 217 12.56 10.58 -3.84
N THR A 218 12.14 10.03 -4.99
CA THR A 218 10.79 9.48 -5.16
C THR A 218 10.55 8.29 -4.23
N ALA A 219 11.48 7.34 -4.18
CA ALA A 219 11.34 6.16 -3.31
C ALA A 219 11.27 6.54 -1.81
N ALA A 220 12.05 7.53 -1.39
CA ALA A 220 12.01 8.03 -0.01
C ALA A 220 10.70 8.78 0.28
N SER A 221 10.21 9.61 -0.64
CA SER A 221 8.94 10.34 -0.46
C SER A 221 7.74 9.40 -0.31
N PHE A 222 7.82 8.20 -0.89
CA PHE A 222 6.81 7.14 -0.71
C PHE A 222 7.06 6.22 0.49
N GLY A 223 8.17 6.40 1.22
CA GLY A 223 8.54 5.52 2.33
C GLY A 223 8.90 4.09 1.90
N ILE A 224 9.30 3.90 0.63
CA ILE A 224 9.78 2.61 0.11
C ILE A 224 11.19 2.31 0.66
N ILE A 225 11.98 3.36 0.86
CA ILE A 225 13.30 3.32 1.47
C ILE A 225 13.45 4.44 2.50
N ASP A 226 14.23 4.18 3.54
CA ASP A 226 14.67 5.18 4.50
C ASP A 226 16.04 5.75 4.04
N ILE A 227 16.21 7.06 4.17
CA ILE A 227 17.48 7.77 3.86
C ILE A 227 18.09 8.30 5.15
#